data_39845a0860917b834303ea349787fb4d
#
_entry.id   39845a0860917b834303ea349787fb4d
#
_cell.length_a   1.000
_cell.length_b   1.000
_cell.length_c   1.000
_cell.angle_alpha   90.00
_cell.angle_beta   90.00
_cell.angle_gamma   90.00
#
_symmetry.space_group_name_H-M   'P 1'
#
loop_
_entity.id
_entity.type
_entity.pdbx_description
1 polymer ?
#
loop_
_entity_poly.entity_id
_entity_poly.type
_entity_poly.pdbx_seq_one_letter_code
_entity_poly.pdbx_strand_id
1 'polypeptide(L)'
;LMTNRTISWEAATKRLKVPSSVISKLESDGVLKVHASVAYRNPIRRMGEETEKKTLSEEQQGAVNGILNAFDQNDRRPSLIHGITGSGKTEVYLALIEGMIKRGRQSIVLIPEIALTYQTVQRFTARFGDRVSVMNSTLSVGEKQDQCRRAERGELDVIIGPRSALFVPFPNLGMILMDEEHELSYKSETSPKYHARETAQKLAELSDATLVLGCLLYT
;
A
#
# COMPACT_ATOMS: atom_id res chain seq x y z
N LEU A 1 29.38 -22.23 -18.16
CA LEU A 1 28.00 -21.80 -17.83
C LEU A 1 28.02 -21.07 -16.50
N MET A 2 28.36 -19.76 -16.52
CA MET A 2 28.24 -18.90 -15.32
C MET A 2 26.77 -18.52 -15.15
N THR A 3 26.12 -19.16 -14.21
CA THR A 3 24.78 -18.73 -13.79
C THR A 3 24.96 -17.63 -12.75
N ASN A 4 24.64 -16.39 -13.09
CA ASN A 4 24.58 -15.26 -12.15
C ASN A 4 23.47 -15.53 -11.11
N ARG A 5 23.80 -16.26 -10.05
CA ARG A 5 22.89 -16.46 -8.91
C ARG A 5 23.40 -15.61 -7.75
N THR A 6 22.57 -14.70 -7.31
CA THR A 6 22.79 -13.94 -6.08
C THR A 6 22.27 -14.73 -4.89
N ILE A 7 23.01 -14.73 -3.80
CA ILE A 7 22.63 -15.33 -2.53
C ILE A 7 22.76 -14.27 -1.44
N SER A 8 21.82 -14.25 -0.48
CA SER A 8 21.92 -13.31 0.64
C SER A 8 23.07 -13.67 1.58
N TRP A 9 23.71 -12.67 2.18
CA TRP A 9 24.75 -12.86 3.20
C TRP A 9 24.29 -13.78 4.33
N GLU A 10 23.06 -13.61 4.78
CA GLU A 10 22.49 -14.44 5.83
C GLU A 10 22.32 -15.91 5.39
N ALA A 11 21.90 -16.14 4.17
CA ALA A 11 21.79 -17.51 3.62
C ALA A 11 23.19 -18.14 3.47
N ALA A 12 24.19 -17.39 3.03
CA ALA A 12 25.57 -17.87 2.91
C ALA A 12 26.15 -18.23 4.28
N THR A 13 26.01 -17.35 5.28
CA THR A 13 26.67 -17.54 6.60
C THR A 13 25.90 -18.44 7.54
N LYS A 14 24.55 -18.29 7.63
CA LYS A 14 23.75 -19.06 8.59
C LYS A 14 23.25 -20.38 8.02
N ARG A 15 22.81 -20.42 6.75
CA ARG A 15 22.22 -21.62 6.17
C ARG A 15 23.27 -22.54 5.55
N LEU A 16 24.20 -21.99 4.77
CA LEU A 16 25.31 -22.72 4.16
C LEU A 16 26.52 -22.83 5.08
N LYS A 17 26.52 -22.13 6.22
CA LYS A 17 27.61 -22.11 7.22
C LYS A 17 28.97 -21.72 6.64
N VAL A 18 29.01 -20.86 5.62
CA VAL A 18 30.25 -20.38 5.02
C VAL A 18 30.83 -19.29 5.94
N PRO A 19 32.07 -19.44 6.44
CA PRO A 19 32.71 -18.41 7.25
C PRO A 19 32.89 -17.10 6.46
N SER A 20 32.75 -15.94 7.15
CA SER A 20 32.92 -14.64 6.52
C SER A 20 34.33 -14.45 5.93
N SER A 21 35.36 -15.05 6.54
CA SER A 21 36.73 -15.06 6.02
C SER A 21 36.87 -15.73 4.66
N VAL A 22 36.12 -16.80 4.40
CA VAL A 22 36.09 -17.48 3.10
C VAL A 22 35.40 -16.62 2.06
N ILE A 23 34.31 -15.94 2.42
CA ILE A 23 33.60 -15.03 1.51
C ILE A 23 34.54 -13.86 1.11
N SER A 24 35.24 -13.25 2.10
CA SER A 24 36.17 -12.17 1.83
C SER A 24 37.36 -12.62 0.96
N LYS A 25 37.84 -13.86 1.13
CA LYS A 25 38.88 -14.42 0.28
C LYS A 25 38.40 -14.65 -1.15
N LEU A 26 37.22 -15.22 -1.33
CA LEU A 26 36.62 -15.42 -2.65
C LEU A 26 36.32 -14.10 -3.35
N GLU A 27 36.00 -13.04 -2.61
CA GLU A 27 35.86 -11.69 -3.16
C GLU A 27 37.20 -11.12 -3.61
N SER A 28 38.25 -11.24 -2.80
CA SER A 28 39.62 -10.82 -3.19
C SER A 28 40.19 -11.59 -4.38
N ASP A 29 39.82 -12.87 -4.50
CA ASP A 29 40.20 -13.73 -5.62
C ASP A 29 39.35 -13.51 -6.89
N GLY A 30 38.38 -12.57 -6.85
CA GLY A 30 37.51 -12.22 -7.98
C GLY A 30 36.45 -13.28 -8.35
N VAL A 31 36.25 -14.31 -7.52
CA VAL A 31 35.32 -15.41 -7.75
C VAL A 31 33.87 -14.97 -7.50
N LEU A 32 33.67 -14.06 -6.53
CA LEU A 32 32.37 -13.47 -6.21
C LEU A 32 32.51 -11.97 -5.97
N LYS A 33 31.39 -11.27 -5.94
CA LYS A 33 31.33 -9.85 -5.60
C LYS A 33 30.28 -9.64 -4.52
N VAL A 34 30.67 -9.00 -3.41
CA VAL A 34 29.75 -8.64 -2.35
C VAL A 34 29.15 -7.27 -2.67
N HIS A 35 27.83 -7.23 -2.77
CA HIS A 35 27.10 -5.99 -2.94
C HIS A 35 26.28 -5.71 -1.69
N ALA A 36 26.37 -4.52 -1.14
CA ALA A 36 25.44 -4.05 -0.14
C ALA A 36 24.11 -3.76 -0.85
N SER A 37 23.10 -4.60 -0.64
CA SER A 37 21.75 -4.34 -1.08
C SER A 37 20.87 -4.01 0.13
N VAL A 38 20.03 -3.01 0.00
CA VAL A 38 19.02 -2.72 1.02
C VAL A 38 17.92 -3.77 0.86
N ALA A 39 17.87 -4.74 1.78
CA ALA A 39 16.79 -5.70 1.84
C ALA A 39 15.69 -5.14 2.77
N TYR A 40 14.59 -4.68 2.18
CA TYR A 40 13.42 -4.26 2.96
C TYR A 40 12.66 -5.48 3.48
N ARG A 41 12.20 -5.35 4.73
CA ARG A 41 11.29 -6.34 5.33
C ARG A 41 9.91 -6.11 4.71
N ASN A 42 9.42 -7.09 3.97
CA ASN A 42 8.05 -7.04 3.47
C ASN A 42 7.12 -7.66 4.53
N PRO A 43 6.20 -6.90 5.12
CA PRO A 43 5.26 -7.41 6.11
C PRO A 43 4.24 -8.37 5.50
N ILE A 44 4.05 -8.30 4.19
CA ILE A 44 3.17 -9.21 3.46
C ILE A 44 4.01 -10.41 3.05
N ARG A 45 3.88 -11.51 3.78
CA ARG A 45 4.42 -12.80 3.33
C ARG A 45 3.70 -13.21 2.05
N ARG A 46 4.44 -13.68 1.04
CA ARG A 46 3.91 -14.13 -0.26
C ARG A 46 2.60 -14.86 -0.10
N MET A 47 1.58 -14.31 -0.67
CA MET A 47 0.24 -14.82 -0.61
C MET A 47 -0.21 -15.27 -1.97
N GLY A 48 -0.93 -16.37 -1.92
CA GLY A 48 -1.44 -17.17 -2.98
C GLY A 48 -2.01 -16.47 -4.21
N GLU A 49 -2.39 -17.29 -5.11
CA GLU A 49 -2.90 -17.17 -6.47
C GLU A 49 -3.61 -15.86 -6.81
N GLU A 50 -3.34 -15.37 -8.00
CA GLU A 50 -4.06 -14.25 -8.63
C GLU A 50 -5.57 -14.50 -8.50
N THR A 51 -6.26 -13.62 -7.80
CA THR A 51 -7.73 -13.64 -7.78
C THR A 51 -8.24 -13.09 -9.11
N GLU A 52 -9.16 -13.81 -9.76
CA GLU A 52 -9.81 -13.36 -10.97
C GLU A 52 -10.41 -11.96 -10.79
N LYS A 53 -10.17 -11.12 -11.78
CA LYS A 53 -10.72 -9.76 -11.84
C LYS A 53 -12.24 -9.84 -11.99
N LYS A 54 -12.97 -9.45 -10.94
CA LYS A 54 -14.43 -9.37 -11.02
C LYS A 54 -14.84 -8.25 -11.97
N THR A 55 -15.82 -8.53 -12.80
CA THR A 55 -16.46 -7.53 -13.67
C THR A 55 -17.27 -6.58 -12.79
N LEU A 56 -17.04 -5.28 -12.95
CA LEU A 56 -17.84 -4.26 -12.29
C LEU A 56 -19.24 -4.17 -12.93
N SER A 57 -20.25 -3.86 -12.12
CA SER A 57 -21.56 -3.48 -12.64
C SER A 57 -21.48 -2.12 -13.36
N GLU A 58 -22.49 -1.80 -14.16
CA GLU A 58 -22.56 -0.49 -14.84
C GLU A 58 -22.50 0.68 -13.85
N GLU A 59 -23.20 0.56 -12.72
CA GLU A 59 -23.20 1.56 -11.66
C GLU A 59 -21.80 1.73 -11.03
N GLN A 60 -21.13 0.61 -10.70
CA GLN A 60 -19.78 0.62 -10.16
C GLN A 60 -18.79 1.23 -11.17
N GLN A 61 -18.89 0.85 -12.45
CA GLN A 61 -18.04 1.41 -13.51
C GLN A 61 -18.32 2.90 -13.72
N GLY A 62 -19.58 3.32 -13.62
CA GLY A 62 -19.98 4.72 -13.65
C GLY A 62 -19.35 5.53 -12.51
N ALA A 63 -19.35 5.00 -11.28
CA ALA A 63 -18.71 5.63 -10.13
C ALA A 63 -17.20 5.77 -10.33
N VAL A 64 -16.53 4.70 -10.77
CA VAL A 64 -15.08 4.72 -11.07
C VAL A 64 -14.77 5.77 -12.13
N ASN A 65 -15.50 5.77 -13.24
CA ASN A 65 -15.27 6.73 -14.33
C ASN A 65 -15.52 8.17 -13.87
N GLY A 66 -16.57 8.40 -13.08
CA GLY A 66 -16.88 9.73 -12.55
C GLY A 66 -15.75 10.31 -11.70
N ILE A 67 -15.22 9.53 -10.77
CA ILE A 67 -14.14 9.96 -9.87
C ILE A 67 -12.82 10.18 -10.66
N LEU A 68 -12.47 9.26 -11.58
CA LEU A 68 -11.26 9.40 -12.38
C LEU A 68 -11.33 10.58 -13.36
N ASN A 69 -12.50 10.82 -13.97
CA ASN A 69 -12.73 11.99 -14.84
C ASN A 69 -12.65 13.30 -14.06
N ALA A 70 -13.22 13.35 -12.84
CA ALA A 70 -13.09 14.51 -11.96
C ALA A 70 -11.61 14.79 -11.64
N PHE A 71 -10.85 13.74 -11.34
CA PHE A 71 -9.41 13.87 -11.13
C PHE A 71 -8.69 14.45 -12.36
N ASP A 72 -8.99 13.95 -13.56
CA ASP A 72 -8.38 14.40 -14.83
C ASP A 72 -8.77 15.86 -15.17
N GLN A 73 -9.96 16.30 -14.75
CA GLN A 73 -10.45 17.67 -14.87
C GLN A 73 -9.96 18.62 -13.76
N ASN A 74 -9.06 18.14 -12.91
CA ASN A 74 -8.54 18.89 -11.76
C ASN A 74 -9.61 19.25 -10.71
N ASP A 75 -10.71 18.50 -10.65
CA ASP A 75 -11.70 18.60 -9.59
C ASP A 75 -11.27 17.71 -8.41
N ARG A 76 -10.91 18.36 -7.30
CA ARG A 76 -10.41 17.71 -6.08
C ARG A 76 -11.45 17.66 -4.96
N ARG A 77 -12.71 17.93 -5.27
CA ARG A 77 -13.78 17.78 -4.27
C ARG A 77 -13.85 16.33 -3.78
N PRO A 78 -14.00 16.12 -2.47
CA PRO A 78 -14.15 14.78 -1.93
C PRO A 78 -15.34 14.05 -2.57
N SER A 79 -15.14 12.78 -2.90
CA SER A 79 -16.17 11.90 -3.45
C SER A 79 -16.65 10.93 -2.38
N LEU A 80 -17.95 10.65 -2.35
CA LEU A 80 -18.54 9.68 -1.43
C LEU A 80 -19.05 8.46 -2.21
N ILE A 81 -18.53 7.29 -1.87
CA ILE A 81 -19.02 5.99 -2.36
C ILE A 81 -19.95 5.42 -1.29
N HIS A 82 -21.21 5.38 -1.61
CA HIS A 82 -22.27 4.93 -0.73
C HIS A 82 -22.77 3.54 -1.14
N GLY A 83 -22.84 2.58 -0.23
CA GLY A 83 -23.32 1.25 -0.58
C GLY A 83 -23.42 0.34 0.65
N ILE A 84 -24.37 -0.61 0.58
CA ILE A 84 -24.57 -1.62 1.64
C ILE A 84 -23.37 -2.57 1.77
N THR A 85 -23.30 -3.32 2.86
CA THR A 85 -22.33 -4.40 3.03
C THR A 85 -22.46 -5.41 1.89
N GLY A 86 -21.33 -5.78 1.27
CA GLY A 86 -21.32 -6.72 0.15
C GLY A 86 -21.66 -6.10 -1.23
N SER A 87 -21.94 -4.80 -1.32
CA SER A 87 -22.18 -4.12 -2.62
C SER A 87 -20.98 -4.06 -3.57
N GLY A 88 -19.84 -4.62 -3.17
CA GLY A 88 -18.64 -4.63 -3.98
C GLY A 88 -17.81 -3.35 -3.90
N LYS A 89 -17.96 -2.51 -2.88
CA LYS A 89 -17.14 -1.30 -2.67
C LYS A 89 -15.64 -1.57 -2.86
N THR A 90 -15.15 -2.69 -2.35
CA THR A 90 -13.72 -3.06 -2.49
C THR A 90 -13.29 -3.19 -3.94
N GLU A 91 -14.13 -3.72 -4.84
CA GLU A 91 -13.81 -3.83 -6.27
C GLU A 91 -13.75 -2.44 -6.94
N VAL A 92 -14.64 -1.53 -6.52
CA VAL A 92 -14.58 -0.11 -6.95
C VAL A 92 -13.27 0.52 -6.49
N TYR A 93 -12.86 0.30 -5.24
CA TYR A 93 -11.58 0.79 -4.72
C TYR A 93 -10.39 0.27 -5.52
N LEU A 94 -10.35 -1.03 -5.79
CA LEU A 94 -9.29 -1.64 -6.61
C LEU A 94 -9.24 -1.04 -8.02
N ALA A 95 -10.39 -0.79 -8.64
CA ALA A 95 -10.47 -0.18 -9.96
C ALA A 95 -10.02 1.29 -9.96
N LEU A 96 -10.36 2.06 -8.93
CA LEU A 96 -9.89 3.43 -8.74
C LEU A 96 -8.37 3.49 -8.59
N ILE A 97 -7.81 2.61 -7.77
CA ILE A 97 -6.36 2.50 -7.56
C ILE A 97 -5.65 2.14 -8.87
N GLU A 98 -6.17 1.16 -9.63
CA GLU A 98 -5.63 0.85 -10.97
C GLU A 98 -5.65 2.09 -11.89
N GLY A 99 -6.73 2.85 -11.83
CA GLY A 99 -6.85 4.10 -12.58
C GLY A 99 -5.79 5.13 -12.18
N MET A 100 -5.46 5.23 -10.90
CA MET A 100 -4.39 6.11 -10.41
C MET A 100 -3.00 5.61 -10.79
N ILE A 101 -2.74 4.32 -10.67
CA ILE A 101 -1.46 3.70 -11.09
C ILE A 101 -1.19 3.97 -12.58
N LYS A 102 -2.21 3.85 -13.44
CA LYS A 102 -2.10 4.17 -14.87
C LYS A 102 -1.74 5.64 -15.15
N ARG A 103 -2.04 6.53 -14.20
CA ARG A 103 -1.70 7.96 -14.23
C ARG A 103 -0.35 8.26 -13.55
N GLY A 104 0.40 7.22 -13.14
CA GLY A 104 1.65 7.37 -12.39
C GLY A 104 1.46 7.91 -10.97
N ARG A 105 0.25 7.78 -10.41
CA ARG A 105 -0.09 8.29 -9.08
C ARG A 105 -0.21 7.16 -8.07
N GLN A 106 0.14 7.46 -6.83
CA GLN A 106 0.13 6.54 -5.69
C GLN A 106 -1.13 6.73 -4.84
N SER A 107 -1.48 5.71 -4.06
CA SER A 107 -2.73 5.70 -3.28
C SER A 107 -2.50 5.28 -1.83
N ILE A 108 -3.16 5.96 -0.91
CA ILE A 108 -3.31 5.55 0.49
C ILE A 108 -4.71 5.00 0.68
N VAL A 109 -4.82 3.81 1.27
CA VAL A 109 -6.10 3.17 1.61
C VAL A 109 -6.20 3.06 3.12
N LEU A 110 -7.12 3.82 3.68
CA LEU A 110 -7.41 3.79 5.11
C LEU A 110 -8.50 2.76 5.37
N ILE A 111 -8.19 1.79 6.20
CA ILE A 111 -9.12 0.76 6.65
C ILE A 111 -9.04 0.71 8.18
N PRO A 112 -10.17 0.69 8.89
CA PRO A 112 -10.18 0.51 10.36
C PRO A 112 -9.39 -0.73 10.77
N GLU A 113 -8.62 -0.66 11.86
CA GLU A 113 -7.72 -1.75 12.26
C GLU A 113 -8.47 -3.08 12.42
N ILE A 114 -9.72 -3.04 12.89
CA ILE A 114 -10.59 -4.20 13.04
C ILE A 114 -10.99 -4.84 11.70
N ALA A 115 -11.07 -4.04 10.63
CA ALA A 115 -11.42 -4.49 9.28
C ALA A 115 -10.18 -4.82 8.42
N LEU A 116 -8.99 -4.52 8.91
CA LEU A 116 -7.73 -4.82 8.24
C LEU A 116 -7.34 -6.29 8.41
N THR A 117 -8.19 -7.17 7.87
CA THR A 117 -7.99 -8.62 7.94
C THR A 117 -6.98 -9.11 6.91
N TYR A 118 -6.49 -10.32 7.11
CA TYR A 118 -5.66 -11.02 6.13
C TYR A 118 -6.33 -11.07 4.75
N GLN A 119 -7.62 -11.40 4.68
CA GLN A 119 -8.37 -11.48 3.43
C GLN A 119 -8.46 -10.12 2.72
N THR A 120 -8.62 -9.04 3.46
CA THR A 120 -8.62 -7.69 2.89
C THR A 120 -7.28 -7.38 2.24
N VAL A 121 -6.19 -7.60 2.95
CA VAL A 121 -4.82 -7.38 2.43
C VAL A 121 -4.54 -8.27 1.23
N GLN A 122 -4.99 -9.53 1.26
CA GLN A 122 -4.80 -10.49 0.18
C GLN A 122 -5.44 -10.02 -1.14
N ARG A 123 -6.63 -9.41 -1.10
CA ARG A 123 -7.30 -8.87 -2.30
C ARG A 123 -6.45 -7.81 -3.00
N PHE A 124 -5.84 -6.91 -2.23
CA PHE A 124 -4.97 -5.88 -2.80
C PHE A 124 -3.65 -6.47 -3.31
N THR A 125 -3.05 -7.39 -2.56
CA THR A 125 -1.80 -8.03 -3.00
C THR A 125 -1.98 -8.91 -4.22
N ALA A 126 -3.09 -9.63 -4.34
CA ALA A 126 -3.42 -10.39 -5.54
C ALA A 126 -3.57 -9.50 -6.78
N ARG A 127 -4.00 -8.22 -6.58
CA ARG A 127 -4.23 -7.28 -7.69
C ARG A 127 -2.97 -6.48 -8.06
N PHE A 128 -2.15 -6.10 -7.09
CA PHE A 128 -1.06 -5.14 -7.28
C PHE A 128 0.33 -5.72 -6.95
N GLY A 129 0.39 -6.98 -6.50
CA GLY A 129 1.65 -7.69 -6.22
C GLY A 129 2.52 -7.01 -5.17
N ASP A 130 3.82 -6.99 -5.42
CA ASP A 130 4.83 -6.45 -4.50
C ASP A 130 4.82 -4.91 -4.38
N ARG A 131 4.01 -4.22 -5.17
CA ARG A 131 3.85 -2.76 -5.14
C ARG A 131 2.82 -2.29 -4.11
N VAL A 132 2.26 -3.22 -3.34
CA VAL A 132 1.39 -2.96 -2.18
C VAL A 132 2.13 -3.25 -0.89
N SER A 133 1.90 -2.43 0.12
CA SER A 133 2.32 -2.74 1.48
C SER A 133 1.27 -2.36 2.52
N VAL A 134 1.51 -2.79 3.76
CA VAL A 134 0.62 -2.57 4.88
C VAL A 134 1.34 -1.77 5.96
N MET A 135 0.62 -0.82 6.54
CA MET A 135 1.04 -0.11 7.75
C MET A 135 0.05 -0.47 8.86
N ASN A 136 0.50 -1.11 9.92
CA ASN A 136 -0.35 -1.45 11.07
C ASN A 136 0.40 -1.36 12.40
N SER A 137 -0.30 -1.57 13.51
CA SER A 137 0.25 -1.48 14.86
C SER A 137 1.26 -2.61 15.15
N THR A 138 1.12 -3.78 14.52
CA THR A 138 1.95 -4.97 14.77
C THR A 138 3.34 -4.89 14.15
N LEU A 139 3.55 -3.97 13.20
CA LEU A 139 4.85 -3.76 12.58
C LEU A 139 5.84 -3.17 13.58
N SER A 140 7.05 -3.72 13.62
CA SER A 140 8.18 -3.12 14.30
C SER A 140 8.55 -1.75 13.72
N VAL A 141 9.24 -0.93 14.49
CA VAL A 141 9.72 0.39 14.04
C VAL A 141 10.55 0.28 12.76
N GLY A 142 11.43 -0.74 12.67
CA GLY A 142 12.24 -0.98 11.47
C GLY A 142 11.41 -1.34 10.24
N GLU A 143 10.37 -2.18 10.38
CA GLU A 143 9.47 -2.51 9.28
C GLU A 143 8.69 -1.28 8.81
N LYS A 144 8.17 -0.46 9.72
CA LYS A 144 7.50 0.80 9.36
C LYS A 144 8.42 1.73 8.59
N GLN A 145 9.67 1.88 9.04
CA GLN A 145 10.67 2.70 8.36
C GLN A 145 11.02 2.15 6.97
N ASP A 146 11.11 0.83 6.83
CA ASP A 146 11.36 0.19 5.53
C ASP A 146 10.21 0.48 4.55
N GLN A 147 8.94 0.44 4.99
CA GLN A 147 7.80 0.78 4.13
C GLN A 147 7.78 2.26 3.74
N CYS A 148 8.10 3.16 4.66
CA CYS A 148 8.23 4.58 4.36
C CYS A 148 9.31 4.84 3.29
N ARG A 149 10.48 4.21 3.42
CA ARG A 149 11.56 4.33 2.42
C ARG A 149 11.18 3.77 1.04
N ARG A 150 10.45 2.65 1.02
CA ARG A 150 9.93 2.07 -0.23
C ARG A 150 8.94 3.00 -0.90
N ALA A 151 8.02 3.59 -0.12
CA ALA A 151 7.06 4.55 -0.61
C ALA A 151 7.74 5.81 -1.19
N GLU A 152 8.69 6.39 -0.45
CA GLU A 152 9.46 7.57 -0.85
C GLU A 152 10.25 7.35 -2.15
N ARG A 153 10.74 6.13 -2.37
CA ARG A 153 11.48 5.75 -3.60
C ARG A 153 10.58 5.37 -4.77
N GLY A 154 9.25 5.40 -4.60
CA GLY A 154 8.31 5.00 -5.64
C GLY A 154 8.27 3.49 -5.90
N GLU A 155 8.78 2.68 -4.96
CA GLU A 155 8.72 1.22 -5.03
C GLU A 155 7.34 0.67 -4.65
N LEU A 156 6.49 1.49 -4.03
CA LEU A 156 5.11 1.19 -3.70
C LEU A 156 4.15 2.09 -4.47
N ASP A 157 3.07 1.52 -4.95
CA ASP A 157 1.93 2.24 -5.52
C ASP A 157 0.81 2.43 -4.50
N VAL A 158 0.71 1.50 -3.54
CA VAL A 158 -0.38 1.46 -2.58
C VAL A 158 0.13 1.15 -1.18
N ILE A 159 -0.34 1.91 -0.21
CA ILE A 159 -0.22 1.58 1.21
C ILE A 159 -1.61 1.40 1.82
N ILE A 160 -1.79 0.34 2.59
CA ILE A 160 -3.04 0.03 3.28
C ILE A 160 -2.78 0.08 4.78
N GLY A 161 -3.68 0.69 5.52
CA GLY A 161 -3.55 0.69 6.97
C GLY A 161 -4.59 1.52 7.68
N PRO A 162 -4.53 1.54 9.02
CA PRO A 162 -5.35 2.44 9.82
C PRO A 162 -4.88 3.89 9.66
N ARG A 163 -5.40 4.80 10.45
CA ARG A 163 -5.08 6.23 10.41
C ARG A 163 -3.59 6.58 10.30
N SER A 164 -2.69 5.72 10.82
CA SER A 164 -1.24 5.94 10.74
C SER A 164 -0.67 5.83 9.33
N ALA A 165 -1.35 5.19 8.40
CA ALA A 165 -0.94 5.10 7.01
C ALA A 165 -0.93 6.46 6.29
N LEU A 166 -1.65 7.47 6.81
CA LEU A 166 -1.64 8.85 6.29
C LEU A 166 -0.26 9.49 6.31
N PHE A 167 0.64 9.04 7.17
CA PHE A 167 1.97 9.63 7.33
C PHE A 167 3.06 8.93 6.51
N VAL A 168 2.68 8.04 5.59
CA VAL A 168 3.62 7.42 4.66
C VAL A 168 3.97 8.42 3.55
N PRO A 169 5.26 8.72 3.33
CA PRO A 169 5.68 9.78 2.43
C PRO A 169 5.65 9.33 0.96
N PHE A 170 4.51 9.48 0.31
CA PHE A 170 4.38 9.26 -1.11
C PHE A 170 4.70 10.53 -1.92
N PRO A 171 5.70 10.51 -2.82
CA PRO A 171 6.06 11.67 -3.63
C PRO A 171 5.01 12.04 -4.69
N ASN A 172 4.24 11.06 -5.17
CA ASN A 172 3.23 11.24 -6.23
C ASN A 172 1.85 10.80 -5.77
N LEU A 173 1.46 11.16 -4.53
CA LEU A 173 0.14 10.83 -4.02
C LEU A 173 -0.96 11.41 -4.92
N GLY A 174 -1.89 10.57 -5.36
CA GLY A 174 -3.01 10.96 -6.21
C GLY A 174 -4.38 10.67 -5.61
N MET A 175 -4.42 9.71 -4.66
CA MET A 175 -5.68 9.34 -4.03
C MET A 175 -5.49 8.96 -2.57
N ILE A 176 -6.42 9.41 -1.74
CA ILE A 176 -6.63 8.89 -0.38
C ILE A 176 -8.02 8.30 -0.35
N LEU A 177 -8.10 7.02 -0.06
CA LEU A 177 -9.34 6.29 0.07
C LEU A 177 -9.54 5.95 1.53
N MET A 178 -10.69 6.29 2.09
CA MET A 178 -11.05 6.01 3.48
C MET A 178 -12.29 5.13 3.50
N ASP A 179 -12.14 3.86 3.86
CA ASP A 179 -13.26 2.95 4.03
C ASP A 179 -13.88 3.11 5.41
N GLU A 180 -15.21 2.89 5.52
CA GLU A 180 -15.99 3.04 6.75
C GLU A 180 -15.68 4.36 7.48
N GLU A 181 -15.86 5.49 6.76
CA GLU A 181 -15.43 6.82 7.21
C GLU A 181 -16.00 7.26 8.56
N HIS A 182 -17.13 6.66 8.97
CA HIS A 182 -17.84 6.91 10.23
C HIS A 182 -17.19 6.22 11.44
N GLU A 183 -16.21 5.33 11.24
CA GLU A 183 -15.59 4.57 12.32
C GLU A 183 -14.86 5.45 13.33
N LEU A 184 -15.18 5.26 14.62
CA LEU A 184 -14.59 6.03 15.71
C LEU A 184 -13.06 5.85 15.84
N SER A 185 -12.54 4.71 15.37
CA SER A 185 -11.10 4.42 15.39
C SER A 185 -10.25 5.39 14.57
N TYR A 186 -10.86 6.20 13.70
CA TYR A 186 -10.20 7.25 12.96
C TYR A 186 -9.87 8.49 13.79
N LYS A 187 -10.41 8.61 15.00
CA LYS A 187 -10.03 9.64 15.96
C LYS A 187 -8.86 9.16 16.82
N SER A 188 -7.78 9.95 16.89
CA SER A 188 -6.66 9.69 17.80
C SER A 188 -6.95 10.28 19.16
N GLU A 189 -7.03 9.44 20.19
CA GLU A 189 -7.20 9.87 21.58
C GLU A 189 -5.85 10.18 22.27
N THR A 190 -4.75 9.68 21.70
CA THR A 190 -3.39 9.93 22.19
C THR A 190 -2.76 11.14 21.48
N SER A 191 -1.84 11.81 22.15
CA SER A 191 -1.11 12.94 21.56
C SER A 191 -0.13 12.46 20.45
N PRO A 192 -0.09 13.14 19.28
CA PRO A 192 -0.94 14.25 18.88
C PRO A 192 -2.38 13.77 18.59
N LYS A 193 -3.37 14.50 19.12
CA LYS A 193 -4.79 14.24 18.84
C LYS A 193 -5.14 14.75 17.45
N TYR A 194 -5.71 13.90 16.61
CA TYR A 194 -6.18 14.25 15.26
C TYR A 194 -7.33 13.35 14.82
N HIS A 195 -8.07 13.79 13.84
CA HIS A 195 -9.07 12.97 13.16
C HIS A 195 -8.56 12.62 11.75
N ALA A 196 -8.56 11.34 11.40
CA ALA A 196 -7.99 10.87 10.12
C ALA A 196 -8.65 11.51 8.90
N ARG A 197 -9.99 11.75 8.92
CA ARG A 197 -10.70 12.39 7.82
C ARG A 197 -10.22 13.82 7.57
N GLU A 198 -10.10 14.63 8.61
CA GLU A 198 -9.61 16.01 8.48
C GLU A 198 -8.15 16.06 8.02
N THR A 199 -7.34 15.14 8.57
CA THR A 199 -5.94 15.00 8.15
C THR A 199 -5.84 14.53 6.70
N ALA A 200 -6.67 13.55 6.28
CA ALA A 200 -6.71 13.07 4.90
C ALA A 200 -7.14 14.16 3.93
N GLN A 201 -8.14 14.96 4.29
CA GLN A 201 -8.57 16.11 3.49
C GLN A 201 -7.44 17.11 3.31
N LYS A 202 -6.74 17.46 4.41
CA LYS A 202 -5.63 18.40 4.34
C LYS A 202 -4.44 17.84 3.54
N LEU A 203 -4.13 16.58 3.70
CA LEU A 203 -3.09 15.91 2.92
C LEU A 203 -3.45 15.86 1.43
N ALA A 204 -4.72 15.57 1.09
CA ALA A 204 -5.19 15.58 -0.29
C ALA A 204 -5.03 16.96 -0.95
N GLU A 205 -5.41 18.04 -0.23
CA GLU A 205 -5.20 19.42 -0.69
C GLU A 205 -3.72 19.74 -0.95
N LEU A 206 -2.83 19.35 -0.02
CA LEU A 206 -1.39 19.63 -0.12
C LEU A 206 -0.68 18.82 -1.23
N SER A 207 -1.20 17.64 -1.57
CA SER A 207 -0.59 16.71 -2.53
C SER A 207 -1.26 16.73 -3.91
N ASP A 208 -2.25 17.59 -4.13
CA ASP A 208 -3.09 17.58 -5.33
C ASP A 208 -3.70 16.19 -5.58
N ALA A 209 -4.17 15.54 -4.52
CA ALA A 209 -4.79 14.24 -4.51
C ALA A 209 -6.32 14.34 -4.36
N THR A 210 -7.04 13.31 -4.76
CA THR A 210 -8.48 13.20 -4.50
C THR A 210 -8.74 12.41 -3.23
N LEU A 211 -9.73 12.83 -2.45
CA LEU A 211 -10.22 12.11 -1.28
C LEU A 211 -11.49 11.35 -1.64
N VAL A 212 -11.49 10.05 -1.41
CA VAL A 212 -12.65 9.18 -1.61
C VAL A 212 -13.06 8.59 -0.27
N LEU A 213 -14.30 8.83 0.12
CA LEU A 213 -14.89 8.33 1.35
C LEU A 213 -15.82 7.16 1.04
N GLY A 214 -15.67 6.06 1.74
CA GLY A 214 -16.56 4.92 1.68
C GLY A 214 -17.44 4.88 2.93
N CYS A 215 -18.75 4.81 2.74
CA CYS A 215 -19.71 4.74 3.82
C CYS A 215 -20.67 3.56 3.62
N LEU A 216 -21.11 2.97 4.74
CA LEU A 216 -22.20 2.01 4.77
C LEU A 216 -23.55 2.72 4.76
N LEU A 217 -24.48 2.18 3.97
CA LEU A 217 -25.91 2.46 4.16
C LEU A 217 -26.43 1.53 5.26
N TYR A 218 -26.80 2.11 6.37
CA TYR A 218 -27.67 1.44 7.32
C TYR A 218 -29.11 1.62 6.83
N THR A 219 -29.75 0.55 6.41
CA THR A 219 -31.19 0.48 6.15
C THR A 219 -31.94 0.10 7.40
#